data_c9dd6e86636f566c2e64360bf64a81db
#
_entry.id   c9dd6e86636f566c2e64360bf64a81db
#
_cell.length_a   1.000
_cell.length_b   1.000
_cell.length_c   1.000
_cell.angle_alpha   90.00
_cell.angle_beta   90.00
_cell.angle_gamma   90.00
#
_symmetry.space_group_name_H-M   'P 1'
#
loop_
_entity.id
_entity.type
_entity.pdbx_description
1 polymer ?
#
loop_
_entity_poly.entity_id
_entity_poly.type
_entity_poly.pdbx_seq_one_letter_code
_entity_poly.pdbx_strand_id
1 'polypeptide(L)'
;TSNIPFGDFMVYDRDYSKGENILKRESTRTIHNYFFVKGLDTIKEGGLLAFITSQGVLDSPKNEAIRRYLLQNSRLISAIRLPSGMFSENVGTDVGSDLIVLQKQSGKEIGEGIEQQFVQTASVPKGDGFSIAFNHNSLFEGEWKDISHRTIATERTMGTDPYGKPAWEYTFDGSIEDMADSLCTQLSLEVEQRFDRKLYETGIPMTEEEWQVHVDKMVQKVQGGLKTEQPPLLQESKDK
;
A
#
# COMPACT_ATOMS: atom_id res chain seq x y z
N THR A 1 -0.51 3.60 -10.75
CA THR A 1 0.82 3.38 -10.13
C THR A 1 1.29 4.68 -9.49
N SER A 2 1.95 4.61 -8.35
CA SER A 2 2.53 5.77 -7.68
C SER A 2 3.65 5.37 -6.73
N ASN A 3 4.60 6.29 -6.54
CA ASN A 3 5.44 6.32 -5.36
C ASN A 3 4.70 7.16 -4.31
N ILE A 4 4.24 6.54 -3.22
CA ILE A 4 3.48 7.25 -2.20
C ILE A 4 4.42 7.94 -1.22
N PRO A 5 4.03 9.11 -0.67
CA PRO A 5 4.89 9.84 0.25
C PRO A 5 5.31 8.99 1.45
N PHE A 6 6.58 9.09 1.83
CA PHE A 6 7.10 8.47 3.05
C PHE A 6 6.88 9.43 4.23
N GLY A 7 6.35 8.91 5.32
CA GLY A 7 6.15 9.71 6.52
C GLY A 7 5.14 9.08 7.48
N ASP A 8 5.31 9.37 8.76
CA ASP A 8 4.39 8.92 9.82
C ASP A 8 3.53 10.12 10.27
N PHE A 9 2.60 10.51 9.38
CA PHE A 9 1.66 11.58 9.67
C PHE A 9 0.24 11.22 9.26
N MET A 10 -0.71 11.83 9.97
CA MET A 10 -2.13 11.62 9.77
C MET A 10 -2.63 12.37 8.53
N VAL A 11 -3.62 11.77 7.87
CA VAL A 11 -4.33 12.39 6.75
C VAL A 11 -5.73 12.78 7.19
N TYR A 12 -6.13 14.01 6.89
CA TYR A 12 -7.51 14.42 7.08
C TYR A 12 -8.29 14.24 5.78
N ASP A 13 -9.15 13.23 5.77
CA ASP A 13 -10.17 13.02 4.75
C ASP A 13 -11.50 12.84 5.47
N ARG A 14 -12.47 13.72 5.19
CA ARG A 14 -13.75 13.75 5.92
C ARG A 14 -14.49 12.42 5.85
N ASP A 15 -14.52 11.80 4.66
CA ASP A 15 -15.29 10.58 4.42
C ASP A 15 -14.64 9.36 5.10
N TYR A 16 -13.32 9.37 5.22
CA TYR A 16 -12.55 8.32 5.89
C TYR A 16 -12.47 8.56 7.40
N SER A 17 -12.13 9.77 7.82
CA SER A 17 -11.90 10.09 9.24
C SER A 17 -13.17 10.06 10.08
N LYS A 18 -14.35 10.30 9.48
CA LYS A 18 -15.66 10.34 10.15
C LYS A 18 -16.61 9.23 9.70
N GLY A 19 -16.20 8.39 8.76
CA GLY A 19 -17.01 7.29 8.25
C GLY A 19 -17.27 6.20 9.30
N GLU A 20 -18.29 5.37 9.11
CA GLU A 20 -18.65 4.28 10.02
C GLU A 20 -17.64 3.13 10.01
N ASN A 21 -16.92 2.94 8.89
CA ASN A 21 -15.94 1.87 8.76
C ASN A 21 -14.68 2.17 9.59
N ILE A 22 -14.49 1.38 10.64
CA ILE A 22 -13.37 1.53 11.60
C ILE A 22 -12.02 1.42 10.88
N LEU A 23 -11.85 0.49 9.94
CA LEU A 23 -10.58 0.29 9.24
C LEU A 23 -10.25 1.45 8.30
N LYS A 24 -11.24 2.07 7.67
CA LYS A 24 -11.04 3.31 6.91
C LYS A 24 -10.61 4.46 7.81
N ARG A 25 -11.18 4.60 9.02
CA ARG A 25 -10.70 5.58 10.01
C ARG A 25 -9.28 5.29 10.47
N GLU A 26 -8.99 4.04 10.80
CA GLU A 26 -7.63 3.65 11.22
C GLU A 26 -6.60 3.90 10.10
N SER A 27 -6.97 3.72 8.83
CA SER A 27 -6.07 4.00 7.71
C SER A 27 -5.60 5.45 7.66
N THR A 28 -6.41 6.42 8.12
CA THR A 28 -6.03 7.84 8.10
C THR A 28 -4.95 8.20 9.12
N ARG A 29 -4.58 7.30 10.02
CA ARG A 29 -3.53 7.56 11.02
C ARG A 29 -2.13 7.62 10.43
N THR A 30 -1.91 6.94 9.30
CA THR A 30 -0.65 7.02 8.55
C THR A 30 -0.92 7.20 7.07
N ILE A 31 -0.13 8.06 6.43
CA ILE A 31 -0.30 8.39 5.02
C ILE A 31 -0.24 7.15 4.13
N HIS A 32 0.65 6.20 4.42
CA HIS A 32 0.79 4.97 3.64
C HIS A 32 -0.49 4.13 3.64
N ASN A 33 -1.04 3.87 4.82
CA ASN A 33 -2.25 3.08 4.98
C ASN A 33 -3.45 3.74 4.28
N TYR A 34 -3.55 5.07 4.41
CA TYR A 34 -4.59 5.83 3.74
C TYR A 34 -4.52 5.69 2.21
N PHE A 35 -3.33 5.84 1.61
CA PHE A 35 -3.19 5.73 0.16
C PHE A 35 -3.56 4.34 -0.36
N PHE A 36 -3.19 3.28 0.35
CA PHE A 36 -3.58 1.92 -0.03
C PHE A 36 -5.09 1.72 0.02
N VAL A 37 -5.74 2.09 1.12
CA VAL A 37 -7.19 1.92 1.28
C VAL A 37 -7.95 2.81 0.29
N LYS A 38 -7.56 4.08 0.16
CA LYS A 38 -8.16 5.02 -0.80
C LYS A 38 -7.94 4.58 -2.24
N GLY A 39 -6.74 4.11 -2.57
CA GLY A 39 -6.40 3.60 -3.89
C GLY A 39 -7.29 2.42 -4.29
N LEU A 40 -7.48 1.44 -3.40
CA LEU A 40 -8.39 0.32 -3.66
C LEU A 40 -9.84 0.77 -3.82
N ASP A 41 -10.30 1.74 -3.04
CA ASP A 41 -11.67 2.26 -3.18
C ASP A 41 -11.89 2.99 -4.52
N THR A 42 -10.82 3.57 -5.08
CA THR A 42 -10.89 4.41 -6.29
C THR A 42 -10.84 3.60 -7.58
N ILE A 43 -10.09 2.49 -7.60
CA ILE A 43 -9.98 1.67 -8.81
C ILE A 43 -11.20 0.77 -9.00
N LYS A 44 -11.49 0.42 -10.26
CA LYS A 44 -12.57 -0.52 -10.60
C LYS A 44 -12.26 -1.94 -10.11
N GLU A 45 -13.28 -2.77 -10.04
CA GLU A 45 -13.12 -4.22 -9.81
C GLU A 45 -12.21 -4.82 -10.88
N GLY A 46 -11.31 -5.73 -10.48
CA GLY A 46 -10.27 -6.28 -11.36
C GLY A 46 -9.10 -5.34 -11.68
N GLY A 47 -9.21 -4.04 -11.34
CA GLY A 47 -8.16 -3.05 -11.58
C GLY A 47 -6.90 -3.31 -10.74
N LEU A 48 -5.76 -2.78 -11.19
CA LEU A 48 -4.46 -2.93 -10.54
C LEU A 48 -4.08 -1.68 -9.75
N LEU A 49 -3.59 -1.88 -8.54
CA LEU A 49 -2.95 -0.90 -7.69
C LEU A 49 -1.48 -1.29 -7.51
N ALA A 50 -0.54 -0.43 -7.89
CA ALA A 50 0.88 -0.67 -7.72
C ALA A 50 1.53 0.54 -7.05
N PHE A 51 2.04 0.34 -5.83
CA PHE A 51 2.67 1.39 -5.04
C PHE A 51 4.05 0.98 -4.54
N ILE A 52 4.99 1.94 -4.59
CA ILE A 52 6.22 1.88 -3.82
C ILE A 52 5.96 2.60 -2.50
N THR A 53 6.31 1.93 -1.41
CA THR A 53 6.04 2.40 -0.04
C THR A 53 7.20 2.07 0.89
N SER A 54 7.22 2.66 2.09
CA SER A 54 8.20 2.25 3.10
C SER A 54 7.94 0.83 3.59
N GLN A 55 9.00 0.11 3.94
CA GLN A 55 8.92 -1.24 4.51
C GLN A 55 8.04 -1.32 5.75
N GLY A 56 7.84 -0.22 6.46
CA GLY A 56 6.98 -0.17 7.65
C GLY A 56 5.52 -0.55 7.39
N VAL A 57 5.03 -0.47 6.16
CA VAL A 57 3.69 -0.95 5.80
C VAL A 57 3.58 -2.46 6.02
N LEU A 58 4.60 -3.20 5.62
CA LEU A 58 4.65 -4.65 5.78
C LEU A 58 5.18 -5.05 7.16
N ASP A 59 6.27 -4.45 7.63
CA ASP A 59 7.01 -4.90 8.81
C ASP A 59 6.37 -4.50 10.14
N SER A 60 5.49 -3.50 10.17
CA SER A 60 4.85 -3.08 11.41
C SER A 60 3.70 -4.01 11.81
N PRO A 61 3.75 -4.65 13.01
CA PRO A 61 2.61 -5.42 13.52
C PRO A 61 1.34 -4.60 13.68
N LYS A 62 1.45 -3.28 13.91
CA LYS A 62 0.31 -2.36 14.03
C LYS A 62 -0.53 -2.26 12.75
N ASN A 63 0.07 -2.58 11.60
CA ASN A 63 -0.58 -2.52 10.30
C ASN A 63 -1.26 -3.85 9.92
N GLU A 64 -1.25 -4.89 10.75
CA GLU A 64 -1.86 -6.19 10.43
C GLU A 64 -3.32 -6.07 10.02
N ALA A 65 -4.12 -5.30 10.76
CA ALA A 65 -5.54 -5.12 10.45
C ALA A 65 -5.74 -4.44 9.08
N ILE A 66 -4.87 -3.50 8.71
CA ILE A 66 -4.90 -2.85 7.39
C ILE A 66 -4.48 -3.82 6.31
N ARG A 67 -3.38 -4.57 6.48
CA ARG A 67 -2.96 -5.60 5.51
C ARG A 67 -4.06 -6.65 5.29
N ARG A 68 -4.74 -7.07 6.35
CA ARG A 68 -5.90 -7.98 6.29
C ARG A 68 -7.04 -7.35 5.48
N TYR A 69 -7.40 -6.10 5.74
CA TYR A 69 -8.41 -5.38 4.98
C TYR A 69 -8.06 -5.26 3.49
N LEU A 70 -6.80 -4.97 3.17
CA LEU A 70 -6.34 -4.91 1.79
C LEU A 70 -6.59 -6.24 1.08
N LEU A 71 -6.22 -7.39 1.69
CA LEU A 71 -6.38 -8.70 1.07
C LEU A 71 -7.82 -9.27 1.12
N GLN A 72 -8.69 -8.72 1.93
CA GLN A 72 -10.13 -8.97 1.85
C GLN A 72 -10.79 -8.22 0.67
N ASN A 73 -10.11 -7.23 0.11
CA ASN A 73 -10.60 -6.40 -1.00
C ASN A 73 -9.69 -6.45 -2.24
N SER A 74 -8.65 -7.28 -2.22
CA SER A 74 -7.75 -7.47 -3.36
C SER A 74 -7.02 -8.81 -3.30
N ARG A 75 -6.48 -9.23 -4.43
CA ARG A 75 -5.51 -10.33 -4.54
C ARG A 75 -4.10 -9.76 -4.49
N LEU A 76 -3.20 -10.45 -3.81
CA LEU A 76 -1.78 -10.10 -3.87
C LEU A 76 -1.19 -10.59 -5.19
N ILE A 77 -0.78 -9.66 -6.03
CA ILE A 77 -0.06 -9.96 -7.27
C ILE A 77 1.43 -10.03 -6.98
N SER A 78 1.98 -9.01 -6.32
CA SER A 78 3.41 -8.93 -6.02
C SER A 78 3.66 -8.15 -4.73
N ALA A 79 4.69 -8.55 -4.00
CA ALA A 79 5.28 -7.80 -2.91
C ALA A 79 6.80 -8.04 -2.91
N ILE A 80 7.53 -7.08 -3.49
CA ILE A 80 8.98 -7.18 -3.69
C ILE A 80 9.66 -6.17 -2.79
N ARG A 81 10.56 -6.63 -1.92
CA ARG A 81 11.45 -5.76 -1.15
C ARG A 81 12.54 -5.21 -2.05
N LEU A 82 12.67 -3.89 -2.04
CA LEU A 82 13.67 -3.16 -2.81
C LEU A 82 14.94 -2.97 -1.98
N PRO A 83 16.09 -2.80 -2.62
CA PRO A 83 17.35 -2.50 -1.92
C PRO A 83 17.24 -1.24 -1.07
N SER A 84 17.87 -1.26 0.10
CA SER A 84 17.99 -0.11 0.99
C SER A 84 18.74 1.03 0.29
N GLY A 85 18.36 2.27 0.57
CA GLY A 85 19.02 3.42 -0.04
C GLY A 85 18.69 3.70 -1.50
N MET A 86 17.83 2.92 -2.14
CA MET A 86 17.45 3.12 -3.56
C MET A 86 16.94 4.53 -3.87
N PHE A 87 16.40 5.23 -2.88
CA PHE A 87 15.87 6.60 -2.99
C PHE A 87 16.69 7.64 -2.22
N SER A 88 17.87 7.28 -1.68
CA SER A 88 18.68 8.16 -0.82
C SER A 88 19.16 9.42 -1.55
N GLU A 89 19.53 9.31 -2.83
CA GLU A 89 20.00 10.44 -3.63
C GLU A 89 18.90 11.49 -3.90
N ASN A 90 17.63 11.07 -3.96
CA ASN A 90 16.52 11.94 -4.31
C ASN A 90 15.69 12.43 -3.10
N VAL A 91 15.71 11.69 -1.99
CA VAL A 91 14.83 11.94 -0.83
C VAL A 91 15.62 12.09 0.47
N GLY A 92 16.93 11.80 0.46
CA GLY A 92 17.80 11.94 1.63
C GLY A 92 17.46 10.98 2.79
N THR A 93 16.75 9.88 2.52
CA THR A 93 16.36 8.91 3.54
C THR A 93 16.76 7.50 3.09
N ASP A 94 17.48 6.82 3.95
CA ASP A 94 17.89 5.40 3.83
C ASP A 94 16.76 4.44 4.25
N VAL A 95 15.51 4.77 3.90
CA VAL A 95 14.37 3.94 4.27
C VAL A 95 14.26 2.77 3.32
N GLY A 96 14.27 1.55 3.85
CA GLY A 96 13.91 0.37 3.07
C GLY A 96 12.49 0.51 2.51
N SER A 97 12.28 0.04 1.31
CA SER A 97 11.02 0.18 0.59
C SER A 97 10.56 -1.12 -0.05
N ASP A 98 9.27 -1.19 -0.30
CA ASP A 98 8.59 -2.33 -0.93
C ASP A 98 7.78 -1.86 -2.13
N LEU A 99 7.83 -2.63 -3.23
CA LEU A 99 6.86 -2.55 -4.31
C LEU A 99 5.73 -3.53 -4.02
N ILE A 100 4.50 -3.01 -3.87
CA ILE A 100 3.30 -3.81 -3.62
C ILE A 100 2.34 -3.64 -4.78
N VAL A 101 1.92 -4.76 -5.37
CA VAL A 101 0.94 -4.80 -6.47
C VAL A 101 -0.25 -5.62 -6.04
N LEU A 102 -1.42 -5.00 -6.09
CA LEU A 102 -2.70 -5.58 -5.71
C LEU A 102 -3.67 -5.53 -6.91
N GLN A 103 -4.45 -6.60 -7.10
CA GLN A 103 -5.59 -6.60 -8.03
C GLN A 103 -6.88 -6.55 -7.24
N LYS A 104 -7.72 -5.55 -7.47
CA LYS A 104 -8.98 -5.39 -6.75
C LYS A 104 -9.90 -6.58 -6.95
N GLN A 105 -10.34 -7.15 -5.84
CA GLN A 105 -11.34 -8.21 -5.76
C GLN A 105 -12.06 -8.07 -4.41
N SER A 106 -13.19 -7.37 -4.43
CA SER A 106 -13.89 -7.01 -3.19
C SER A 106 -14.55 -8.22 -2.54
N GLY A 107 -14.48 -8.30 -1.21
CA GLY A 107 -15.20 -9.29 -0.42
C GLY A 107 -14.68 -10.73 -0.56
N LYS A 108 -13.41 -10.92 -0.95
CA LYS A 108 -12.81 -12.26 -1.03
C LYS A 108 -12.29 -12.73 0.33
N GLU A 109 -12.13 -14.04 0.48
CA GLU A 109 -11.35 -14.61 1.58
C GLU A 109 -9.85 -14.47 1.31
N ILE A 110 -9.07 -14.34 2.38
CA ILE A 110 -7.61 -14.27 2.28
C ILE A 110 -7.12 -15.70 1.96
N GLY A 111 -6.37 -15.81 0.87
CA GLY A 111 -5.79 -17.07 0.43
C GLY A 111 -4.69 -17.56 1.37
N GLU A 112 -4.41 -18.85 1.32
CA GLU A 112 -3.28 -19.46 2.03
C GLU A 112 -1.93 -19.06 1.43
N GLY A 113 -0.86 -19.38 2.13
CA GLY A 113 0.51 -19.16 1.68
C GLY A 113 0.89 -17.68 1.64
N ILE A 114 1.16 -17.15 0.44
CA ILE A 114 1.70 -15.79 0.29
C ILE A 114 0.79 -14.70 0.86
N GLU A 115 -0.52 -14.82 0.76
CA GLU A 115 -1.45 -13.82 1.28
C GLU A 115 -1.48 -13.83 2.81
N GLN A 116 -1.40 -15.01 3.44
CA GLN A 116 -1.25 -15.09 4.90
C GLN A 116 0.08 -14.52 5.36
N GLN A 117 1.17 -14.84 4.66
CA GLN A 117 2.50 -14.27 4.96
C GLN A 117 2.49 -12.74 4.83
N PHE A 118 1.83 -12.18 3.80
CA PHE A 118 1.68 -10.73 3.63
C PHE A 118 0.98 -10.07 4.83
N VAL A 119 -0.01 -10.72 5.40
CA VAL A 119 -0.74 -10.18 6.57
C VAL A 119 0.10 -10.24 7.84
N GLN A 120 0.86 -11.32 8.04
CA GLN A 120 1.56 -11.63 9.27
C GLN A 120 2.93 -10.97 9.37
N THR A 121 3.40 -10.82 10.59
CA THR A 121 4.79 -10.41 10.90
C THR A 121 5.44 -11.46 11.77
N ALA A 122 6.74 -11.65 11.54
CA ALA A 122 7.62 -12.46 12.36
C ALA A 122 8.52 -11.57 13.22
N SER A 123 8.98 -12.11 14.34
CA SER A 123 9.92 -11.41 15.24
C SER A 123 11.30 -12.03 15.12
N VAL A 124 12.29 -11.21 14.81
CA VAL A 124 13.69 -11.58 14.92
C VAL A 124 14.10 -11.38 16.38
N PRO A 125 14.50 -12.46 17.09
CA PRO A 125 14.86 -12.34 18.50
C PRO A 125 16.17 -11.56 18.67
N LYS A 126 16.40 -11.09 19.87
CA LYS A 126 17.73 -10.61 20.29
C LYS A 126 18.73 -11.77 20.23
N GLY A 127 19.86 -11.56 19.61
CA GLY A 127 20.91 -12.55 19.40
C GLY A 127 21.49 -12.42 17.99
N ASP A 128 22.47 -13.26 17.65
CA ASP A 128 23.09 -13.35 16.33
C ASP A 128 23.49 -11.99 15.71
N GLY A 129 24.01 -11.08 16.55
CA GLY A 129 24.43 -9.73 16.16
C GLY A 129 23.39 -8.63 16.40
N PHE A 130 22.13 -8.94 16.63
CA PHE A 130 21.13 -7.93 16.97
C PHE A 130 21.06 -7.63 18.47
N SER A 131 21.11 -6.35 18.83
CA SER A 131 21.08 -5.87 20.22
C SER A 131 19.68 -5.95 20.86
N ILE A 132 18.64 -5.85 20.04
CA ILE A 132 17.22 -5.94 20.44
C ILE A 132 16.44 -6.77 19.42
N ALA A 133 15.29 -7.30 19.85
CA ALA A 133 14.35 -7.93 18.92
C ALA A 133 13.67 -6.87 18.03
N PHE A 134 13.38 -7.22 16.79
CA PHE A 134 12.60 -6.40 15.86
C PHE A 134 11.63 -7.26 15.05
N ASN A 135 10.69 -6.63 14.38
CA ASN A 135 9.71 -7.33 13.56
C ASN A 135 9.97 -7.07 12.07
N HIS A 136 9.64 -8.06 11.27
CA HIS A 136 9.57 -7.95 9.82
C HIS A 136 8.38 -8.74 9.29
N ASN A 137 7.99 -8.51 8.05
CA ASN A 137 6.87 -9.24 7.45
C ASN A 137 7.26 -10.71 7.20
N SER A 138 6.31 -11.61 7.42
CA SER A 138 6.53 -13.06 7.25
C SER A 138 6.86 -13.47 5.80
N LEU A 139 6.64 -12.62 4.81
CA LEU A 139 7.12 -12.82 3.44
C LEU A 139 8.65 -12.90 3.36
N PHE A 140 9.34 -12.27 4.28
CA PHE A 140 10.80 -12.15 4.32
C PHE A 140 11.42 -12.95 5.46
N GLU A 141 10.65 -13.87 6.06
CA GLU A 141 11.11 -14.77 7.11
C GLU A 141 11.92 -15.93 6.50
N GLY A 142 12.99 -16.34 7.21
CA GLY A 142 13.84 -17.45 6.83
C GLY A 142 15.25 -17.04 6.42
N GLU A 143 16.01 -18.00 5.89
CA GLU A 143 17.36 -17.77 5.37
C GLU A 143 17.29 -17.10 3.98
N TRP A 144 18.44 -16.57 3.53
CA TRP A 144 18.54 -15.91 2.22
C TRP A 144 17.98 -16.75 1.06
N LYS A 145 18.31 -18.04 1.02
CA LYS A 145 17.81 -18.97 -0.01
C LYS A 145 16.28 -19.07 -0.07
N ASP A 146 15.61 -18.84 1.07
CA ASP A 146 14.15 -18.96 1.16
C ASP A 146 13.45 -17.68 0.73
N ILE A 147 14.12 -16.53 0.82
CA ILE A 147 13.53 -15.20 0.57
C ILE A 147 14.10 -14.47 -0.65
N SER A 148 15.20 -14.96 -1.24
CA SER A 148 15.85 -14.28 -2.37
C SER A 148 14.93 -14.07 -3.57
N HIS A 149 13.86 -14.87 -3.69
CA HIS A 149 12.82 -14.69 -4.70
C HIS A 149 11.74 -13.65 -4.31
N ARG A 150 11.88 -12.98 -3.17
CA ARG A 150 10.98 -11.91 -2.67
C ARG A 150 11.63 -10.53 -2.70
N THR A 151 12.82 -10.43 -3.21
CA THR A 151 13.58 -9.20 -3.28
C THR A 151 14.42 -9.18 -4.54
N ILE A 152 14.73 -8.00 -5.04
CA ILE A 152 15.73 -7.84 -6.11
C ILE A 152 17.13 -7.58 -5.54
N ALA A 153 17.28 -7.48 -4.23
CA ALA A 153 18.58 -7.35 -3.60
C ALA A 153 19.46 -8.58 -3.91
N THR A 154 20.76 -8.39 -3.91
CA THR A 154 21.76 -9.47 -4.06
C THR A 154 22.18 -10.06 -2.73
N GLU A 155 21.98 -9.31 -1.64
CA GLU A 155 22.37 -9.73 -0.29
C GLU A 155 21.45 -9.12 0.78
N ARG A 156 21.30 -9.81 1.92
CA ARG A 156 20.68 -9.32 3.14
C ARG A 156 21.66 -9.41 4.29
N THR A 157 21.93 -8.28 4.94
CA THR A 157 22.85 -8.17 6.07
C THR A 157 22.16 -7.57 7.29
N MET A 158 22.85 -7.63 8.44
CA MET A 158 22.42 -6.90 9.63
C MET A 158 22.72 -5.42 9.46
N GLY A 159 21.72 -4.59 9.71
CA GLY A 159 21.83 -3.15 9.63
C GLY A 159 20.97 -2.44 10.67
N THR A 160 20.67 -1.19 10.41
CA THR A 160 19.79 -0.38 11.23
C THR A 160 18.77 0.37 10.36
N ASP A 161 17.60 0.62 10.91
CA ASP A 161 16.65 1.55 10.31
C ASP A 161 17.15 3.02 10.45
N PRO A 162 16.51 3.99 9.79
CA PRO A 162 16.91 5.41 9.90
C PRO A 162 16.85 5.98 11.32
N TYR A 163 16.20 5.28 12.25
CA TYR A 163 16.11 5.66 13.66
C TYR A 163 17.15 4.96 14.54
N GLY A 164 18.09 4.22 13.92
CA GLY A 164 19.16 3.49 14.61
C GLY A 164 18.71 2.20 15.30
N LYS A 165 17.50 1.68 14.97
CA LYS A 165 17.04 0.39 15.49
C LYS A 165 17.51 -0.73 14.57
N PRO A 166 17.82 -1.92 15.13
CA PRO A 166 18.17 -3.08 14.34
C PRO A 166 17.13 -3.40 13.28
N ALA A 167 17.59 -3.66 12.07
CA ALA A 167 16.78 -4.02 10.92
C ALA A 167 17.60 -4.88 9.95
N TRP A 168 16.92 -5.61 9.07
CA TRP A 168 17.58 -6.18 7.90
C TRP A 168 17.85 -5.09 6.87
N GLU A 169 19.08 -5.06 6.37
CA GLU A 169 19.52 -4.23 5.24
C GLU A 169 19.62 -5.09 3.99
N TYR A 170 19.07 -4.60 2.91
CA TYR A 170 19.05 -5.27 1.60
C TYR A 170 19.90 -4.47 0.64
N THR A 171 20.96 -5.07 0.10
CA THR A 171 21.88 -4.39 -0.82
C THR A 171 21.81 -5.00 -2.21
N PHE A 172 22.10 -4.20 -3.21
CA PHE A 172 22.20 -4.64 -4.61
C PHE A 172 23.61 -4.35 -5.14
N ASP A 173 24.25 -5.38 -5.67
CA ASP A 173 25.55 -5.27 -6.32
C ASP A 173 25.35 -5.29 -7.82
N GLY A 174 25.35 -4.11 -8.44
CA GLY A 174 25.10 -3.91 -9.87
C GLY A 174 24.74 -2.48 -10.22
N SER A 175 24.50 -2.23 -11.50
CA SER A 175 24.06 -0.93 -12.01
C SER A 175 22.56 -0.71 -11.76
N ILE A 176 22.11 0.52 -11.97
CA ILE A 176 20.66 0.85 -11.94
C ILE A 176 19.91 0.09 -13.05
N GLU A 177 20.53 -0.11 -14.19
CA GLU A 177 19.99 -0.88 -15.31
C GLU A 177 19.80 -2.35 -14.92
N ASP A 178 20.80 -2.97 -14.29
CA ASP A 178 20.72 -4.36 -13.78
C ASP A 178 19.61 -4.50 -12.73
N MET A 179 19.46 -3.51 -11.87
CA MET A 179 18.39 -3.46 -10.88
C MET A 179 17.01 -3.37 -11.53
N ALA A 180 16.85 -2.51 -12.53
CA ALA A 180 15.61 -2.36 -13.28
C ALA A 180 15.24 -3.65 -14.03
N ASP A 181 16.19 -4.30 -14.67
CA ASP A 181 15.99 -5.57 -15.38
C ASP A 181 15.59 -6.69 -14.41
N SER A 182 16.23 -6.75 -13.24
CA SER A 182 15.89 -7.71 -12.18
C SER A 182 14.47 -7.49 -11.69
N LEU A 183 14.07 -6.23 -11.45
CA LEU A 183 12.72 -5.87 -11.03
C LEU A 183 11.68 -6.22 -12.09
N CYS A 184 11.94 -5.88 -13.35
CA CYS A 184 11.05 -6.20 -14.46
C CYS A 184 10.87 -7.71 -14.61
N THR A 185 11.95 -8.47 -14.51
CA THR A 185 11.93 -9.93 -14.61
C THR A 185 11.10 -10.55 -13.49
N GLN A 186 11.38 -10.19 -12.24
CA GLN A 186 10.66 -10.73 -11.09
C GLN A 186 9.18 -10.34 -11.11
N LEU A 187 8.87 -9.07 -11.37
CA LEU A 187 7.49 -8.58 -11.45
C LEU A 187 6.72 -9.28 -12.55
N SER A 188 7.33 -9.49 -13.73
CA SER A 188 6.70 -10.19 -14.85
C SER A 188 6.32 -11.62 -14.49
N LEU A 189 7.22 -12.35 -13.84
CA LEU A 189 6.95 -13.73 -13.37
C LEU A 189 5.80 -13.76 -12.34
N GLU A 190 5.77 -12.85 -11.40
CA GLU A 190 4.73 -12.78 -10.38
C GLU A 190 3.38 -12.37 -10.95
N VAL A 191 3.36 -11.44 -11.91
CA VAL A 191 2.16 -11.05 -12.66
C VAL A 191 1.63 -12.22 -13.47
N GLU A 192 2.48 -12.93 -14.23
CA GLU A 192 2.07 -14.10 -14.99
C GLU A 192 1.44 -15.19 -14.12
N GLN A 193 1.96 -15.40 -12.92
CA GLN A 193 1.47 -16.43 -12.00
C GLN A 193 0.16 -16.05 -11.29
N ARG A 194 -0.06 -14.77 -10.97
CA ARG A 194 -1.10 -14.35 -10.02
C ARG A 194 -2.14 -13.40 -10.59
N PHE A 195 -1.86 -12.74 -11.71
CA PHE A 195 -2.82 -11.81 -12.32
C PHE A 195 -4.01 -12.57 -12.90
N ASP A 196 -5.21 -12.21 -12.47
CA ASP A 196 -6.45 -12.75 -13.00
C ASP A 196 -6.95 -11.87 -14.17
N ARG A 197 -6.59 -12.32 -15.38
CA ARG A 197 -6.99 -11.64 -16.61
C ARG A 197 -8.51 -11.58 -16.77
N LYS A 198 -9.21 -12.66 -16.41
CA LYS A 198 -10.68 -12.72 -16.52
C LYS A 198 -11.33 -11.71 -15.60
N LEU A 199 -10.86 -11.59 -14.36
CA LEU A 199 -11.34 -10.58 -13.43
C LEU A 199 -11.09 -9.14 -13.94
N TYR A 200 -9.93 -8.92 -14.58
CA TYR A 200 -9.61 -7.63 -15.20
C TYR A 200 -10.52 -7.28 -16.37
N GLU A 201 -10.79 -8.25 -17.25
CA GLU A 201 -11.62 -8.09 -18.44
C GLU A 201 -13.12 -7.98 -18.10
N THR A 202 -13.60 -8.72 -17.09
CA THR A 202 -15.00 -8.65 -16.64
C THR A 202 -15.29 -7.39 -15.83
N GLY A 203 -14.27 -6.76 -15.24
CA GLY A 203 -14.37 -5.40 -14.71
C GLY A 203 -14.51 -4.40 -15.86
N ILE A 204 -15.61 -4.49 -16.62
CA ILE A 204 -15.90 -3.80 -17.89
C ILE A 204 -15.42 -2.35 -17.83
N PRO A 205 -14.59 -1.88 -18.78
CA PRO A 205 -14.47 -0.45 -18.96
C PRO A 205 -15.89 0.08 -19.21
N MET A 206 -16.35 1.01 -18.38
CA MET A 206 -17.54 1.78 -18.74
C MET A 206 -17.34 2.26 -20.18
N THR A 207 -18.33 2.07 -21.05
CA THR A 207 -18.33 2.72 -22.35
C THR A 207 -18.21 4.23 -22.11
N GLU A 208 -17.74 4.97 -23.11
CA GLU A 208 -17.66 6.44 -23.01
C GLU A 208 -19.00 7.05 -22.54
N GLU A 209 -20.11 6.49 -23.00
CA GLU A 209 -21.46 6.89 -22.61
C GLU A 209 -21.76 6.58 -21.14
N GLU A 210 -21.41 5.41 -20.65
CA GLU A 210 -21.56 5.03 -19.23
C GLU A 210 -20.65 5.86 -18.32
N TRP A 211 -19.44 6.16 -18.78
CA TRP A 211 -18.52 7.04 -18.08
C TRP A 211 -19.09 8.46 -17.98
N GLN A 212 -19.63 9.00 -19.07
CA GLN A 212 -20.25 10.31 -19.06
C GLN A 212 -21.43 10.38 -18.10
N VAL A 213 -22.30 9.36 -18.10
CA VAL A 213 -23.41 9.24 -17.13
C VAL A 213 -22.91 9.19 -15.69
N HIS A 214 -21.78 8.51 -15.44
CA HIS A 214 -21.17 8.43 -14.12
C HIS A 214 -20.62 9.80 -13.69
N VAL A 215 -19.93 10.51 -14.56
CA VAL A 215 -19.42 11.86 -14.34
C VAL A 215 -20.57 12.83 -14.06
N ASP A 216 -21.63 12.79 -14.87
CA ASP A 216 -22.80 13.65 -14.70
C ASP A 216 -23.49 13.42 -13.34
N LYS A 217 -23.62 12.18 -12.90
CA LYS A 217 -24.13 11.85 -11.55
C LYS A 217 -23.21 12.37 -10.44
N MET A 218 -21.91 12.29 -10.61
CA MET A 218 -20.97 12.86 -9.64
C MET A 218 -21.08 14.38 -9.57
N VAL A 219 -21.14 15.06 -10.74
CA VAL A 219 -21.31 16.51 -10.82
C VAL A 219 -22.62 16.95 -10.17
N GLN A 220 -23.73 16.26 -10.44
CA GLN A 220 -25.01 16.54 -9.80
C GLN A 220 -24.98 16.36 -8.28
N LYS A 221 -24.29 15.33 -7.78
CA LYS A 221 -24.11 15.09 -6.35
C LYS A 221 -23.32 16.21 -5.68
N VAL A 222 -22.25 16.69 -6.32
CA VAL A 222 -21.45 17.83 -5.83
C VAL A 222 -22.26 19.12 -5.86
N GLN A 223 -23.00 19.39 -6.95
CA GLN A 223 -23.84 20.59 -7.07
C GLN A 223 -25.05 20.54 -6.12
N GLY A 224 -25.63 19.36 -5.89
CA GLY A 224 -26.70 19.17 -4.91
C GLY A 224 -26.24 19.38 -3.47
N GLY A 225 -25.01 18.97 -3.14
CA GLY A 225 -24.40 19.21 -1.83
C GLY A 225 -24.07 20.70 -1.57
N LEU A 226 -23.76 21.46 -2.61
CA LEU A 226 -23.51 22.91 -2.52
C LEU A 226 -24.79 23.74 -2.30
N LYS A 227 -25.96 23.22 -2.62
CA LYS A 227 -27.24 23.93 -2.45
C LYS A 227 -27.83 23.81 -1.04
N THR A 228 -27.28 22.97 -0.18
CA THR A 228 -27.81 22.72 1.17
C THR A 228 -27.13 23.51 2.30
N GLU A 229 -26.15 24.35 2.00
CA GLU A 229 -25.48 25.23 2.99
C GLU A 229 -25.64 26.72 2.64
N GLN A 230 -26.87 27.21 2.53
CA GLN A 230 -27.10 28.64 2.77
C GLN A 230 -27.39 28.79 4.28
N PRO A 231 -26.58 29.55 5.04
CA PRO A 231 -26.91 29.87 6.41
C PRO A 231 -28.19 30.73 6.40
N PRO A 232 -29.09 30.56 7.39
CA PRO A 232 -30.30 31.38 7.47
C PRO A 232 -29.91 32.86 7.55
N LEU A 233 -30.48 33.66 6.65
CA LEU A 233 -30.38 35.12 6.69
C LEU A 233 -30.86 35.59 8.07
N LEU A 234 -29.94 36.23 8.80
CA LEU A 234 -30.29 36.97 10.01
C LEU A 234 -31.35 38.01 9.64
N GLN A 235 -32.59 37.80 10.07
CA GLN A 235 -33.59 38.84 10.04
C GLN A 235 -33.14 39.95 10.99
N GLU A 236 -32.81 41.12 10.45
CA GLU A 236 -32.68 42.34 11.23
C GLU A 236 -34.02 42.61 11.92
N SER A 237 -34.01 42.47 13.25
CA SER A 237 -35.12 42.97 14.07
C SER A 237 -35.13 44.53 14.03
N LYS A 238 -36.00 45.05 13.20
CA LYS A 238 -36.48 46.43 13.41
C LYS A 238 -37.44 46.38 14.62
N ASP A 239 -37.01 46.83 15.74
CA ASP A 239 -37.85 47.37 16.78
C ASP A 239 -37.15 48.53 17.48
N LYS A 240 -37.76 49.68 17.30
CA LYS A 240 -37.83 50.96 18.05
C LYS A 240 -36.83 51.28 19.13
#